data_88c5cb83b24a34dc19428fb274e5cf7d
#
_entry.id   88c5cb83b24a34dc19428fb274e5cf7d
#
_cell.length_a   1.000
_cell.length_b   1.000
_cell.length_c   1.000
_cell.angle_alpha   90.00
_cell.angle_beta   90.00
_cell.angle_gamma   90.00
#
_symmetry.space_group_name_H-M   'P 1'
#
loop_
_entity.id
_entity.type
_entity.pdbx_description
1 polymer ?
#
loop_
_entity_poly.entity_id
_entity_poly.type
_entity_poly.pdbx_seq_one_letter_code
_entity_poly.pdbx_strand_id
1 'polypeptide(L)'
;MRGVPIIDMLEKFLDKTELESYEDFKTNFKLNVPENFNFGYDVVDAWAAEHPDKKAILWTNDQGLEHQYTYAELKEKTDATAAYFQSLGIGKGDMVMLILKRRIEFWFSIIALHKLGAVVIPATHLLTKKDIIYRCNAADIKMIVCAGEDVI
;
A
#
# COMPACT_ATOMS: atom_id res chain seq x y z
N MET A 1 21.56 -16.47 10.07
CA MET A 1 21.31 -15.95 8.71
C MET A 1 21.51 -14.45 8.76
N ARG A 2 22.48 -13.90 8.05
CA ARG A 2 22.67 -12.44 7.98
C ARG A 2 21.56 -11.91 7.10
N GLY A 3 20.71 -11.03 7.66
CA GLY A 3 19.68 -10.35 6.88
C GLY A 3 20.34 -9.61 5.72
N VAL A 4 19.80 -9.78 4.52
CA VAL A 4 20.17 -8.95 3.38
C VAL A 4 19.94 -7.50 3.78
N PRO A 5 20.92 -6.62 3.63
CA PRO A 5 20.75 -5.24 4.07
C PRO A 5 19.63 -4.56 3.30
N ILE A 6 18.77 -3.83 4.01
CA ILE A 6 17.72 -2.95 3.47
C ILE A 6 18.29 -1.94 2.44
N ILE A 7 19.60 -1.81 2.42
CA ILE A 7 20.40 -0.91 1.60
C ILE A 7 20.13 -1.11 0.10
N ASP A 8 20.03 -2.37 -0.38
CA ASP A 8 19.92 -2.65 -1.82
C ASP A 8 18.67 -2.06 -2.49
N MET A 9 17.53 -2.03 -1.77
CA MET A 9 16.30 -1.42 -2.33
C MET A 9 16.36 0.11 -2.32
N LEU A 10 16.97 0.69 -1.30
CA LEU A 10 17.14 2.14 -1.21
C LEU A 10 18.08 2.69 -2.27
N GLU A 11 19.13 1.92 -2.63
CA GLU A 11 20.09 2.29 -3.68
C GLU A 11 19.43 2.45 -5.07
N LYS A 12 18.26 1.83 -5.29
CA LYS A 12 17.49 2.03 -6.52
C LYS A 12 16.91 3.45 -6.63
N PHE A 13 16.70 4.11 -5.49
CA PHE A 13 16.01 5.39 -5.42
C PHE A 13 16.85 6.51 -4.82
N LEU A 14 17.99 6.20 -4.21
CA LEU A 14 18.87 7.16 -3.54
C LEU A 14 20.29 7.05 -4.08
N ASP A 15 20.87 8.19 -4.46
CA ASP A 15 22.27 8.25 -4.88
C ASP A 15 23.23 8.01 -3.69
N LYS A 16 22.79 8.34 -2.48
CA LYS A 16 23.50 8.17 -1.23
C LYS A 16 22.57 7.68 -0.13
N THR A 17 22.82 6.50 0.41
CA THR A 17 21.97 5.86 1.43
C THR A 17 22.40 6.14 2.86
N GLU A 18 23.70 6.47 3.07
CA GLU A 18 24.24 6.85 4.37
C GLU A 18 24.59 8.34 4.37
N LEU A 19 24.04 9.09 5.31
CA LEU A 19 24.21 10.52 5.47
C LEU A 19 24.79 10.81 6.84
N GLU A 20 25.91 11.54 6.89
CA GLU A 20 26.72 11.71 8.11
C GLU A 20 26.18 12.80 9.05
N SER A 21 25.39 13.75 8.54
CA SER A 21 24.88 14.88 9.30
C SER A 21 23.61 15.45 8.69
N TYR A 22 22.93 16.35 9.40
CA TYR A 22 21.78 17.10 8.85
C TYR A 22 22.17 17.97 7.64
N GLU A 23 23.34 18.60 7.69
CA GLU A 23 23.80 19.41 6.55
C GLU A 23 24.15 18.54 5.33
N ASP A 24 24.70 17.35 5.57
CA ASP A 24 24.93 16.35 4.52
C ASP A 24 23.58 15.89 3.91
N PHE A 25 22.60 15.58 4.76
CA PHE A 25 21.24 15.23 4.31
C PHE A 25 20.65 16.37 3.46
N LYS A 26 20.67 17.60 3.96
CA LYS A 26 20.09 18.75 3.27
C LYS A 26 20.72 19.01 1.89
N THR A 27 22.01 18.73 1.77
CA THR A 27 22.78 18.98 0.55
C THR A 27 22.72 17.83 -0.45
N ASN A 28 22.78 16.60 0.04
CA ASN A 28 23.04 15.41 -0.77
C ASN A 28 21.87 14.43 -0.85
N PHE A 29 20.80 14.61 -0.05
CA PHE A 29 19.62 13.78 -0.18
C PHE A 29 18.92 14.08 -1.50
N LYS A 30 18.90 13.08 -2.38
CA LYS A 30 18.24 13.17 -3.67
C LYS A 30 17.47 11.89 -3.94
N LEU A 31 16.17 12.04 -4.14
CA LEU A 31 15.30 10.93 -4.47
C LEU A 31 15.16 10.82 -6.00
N ASN A 32 15.59 9.71 -6.56
CA ASN A 32 15.45 9.39 -7.98
C ASN A 32 14.18 8.56 -8.17
N VAL A 33 13.11 9.21 -8.62
CA VAL A 33 11.83 8.55 -8.88
C VAL A 33 11.69 8.34 -10.39
N PRO A 34 11.55 7.09 -10.88
CA PRO A 34 11.27 6.83 -12.28
C PRO A 34 9.98 7.53 -12.74
N GLU A 35 9.92 7.94 -14.01
CA GLU A 35 8.75 8.63 -14.57
C GLU A 35 7.45 7.84 -14.42
N ASN A 36 7.53 6.51 -14.56
CA ASN A 36 6.39 5.60 -14.44
C ASN A 36 6.41 4.83 -13.11
N PHE A 37 6.92 5.44 -12.03
CA PHE A 37 7.01 4.78 -10.72
C PHE A 37 5.64 4.31 -10.23
N ASN A 38 5.60 3.05 -9.79
CA ASN A 38 4.43 2.45 -9.15
C ASN A 38 4.87 1.66 -7.92
N PHE A 39 4.46 2.09 -6.75
CA PHE A 39 4.86 1.47 -5.48
C PHE A 39 4.56 -0.04 -5.43
N GLY A 40 3.43 -0.47 -5.99
CA GLY A 40 3.05 -1.88 -6.01
C GLY A 40 4.03 -2.73 -6.81
N TYR A 41 4.50 -2.24 -7.95
CA TYR A 41 5.43 -2.96 -8.83
C TYR A 41 6.89 -2.71 -8.46
N ASP A 42 7.30 -1.45 -8.33
CA ASP A 42 8.71 -1.08 -8.17
C ASP A 42 9.26 -1.34 -6.77
N VAL A 43 8.38 -1.48 -5.78
CA VAL A 43 8.78 -1.80 -4.39
C VAL A 43 8.27 -3.17 -3.97
N VAL A 44 6.95 -3.38 -3.93
CA VAL A 44 6.39 -4.62 -3.35
C VAL A 44 6.72 -5.84 -4.21
N ASP A 45 6.48 -5.78 -5.51
CA ASP A 45 6.75 -6.90 -6.42
C ASP A 45 8.25 -7.10 -6.63
N ALA A 46 9.05 -6.02 -6.60
CA ALA A 46 10.51 -6.13 -6.63
C ALA A 46 11.05 -6.91 -5.41
N TRP A 47 10.54 -6.61 -4.19
CA TRP A 47 10.86 -7.39 -3.00
C TRP A 47 10.42 -8.85 -3.11
N ALA A 48 9.24 -9.11 -3.69
CA ALA A 48 8.75 -10.47 -3.92
C ALA A 48 9.64 -11.26 -4.89
N ALA A 49 10.20 -10.59 -5.92
CA ALA A 49 11.09 -11.21 -6.87
C ALA A 49 12.49 -11.49 -6.29
N GLU A 50 13.05 -10.57 -5.52
CA GLU A 50 14.40 -10.69 -4.96
C GLU A 50 14.43 -11.50 -3.66
N HIS A 51 13.40 -11.41 -2.82
CA HIS A 51 13.33 -12.01 -1.49
C HIS A 51 11.93 -12.57 -1.18
N PRO A 52 11.44 -13.57 -1.92
CA PRO A 52 10.07 -14.07 -1.84
C PRO A 52 9.66 -14.51 -0.42
N ASP A 53 10.57 -15.16 0.30
CA ASP A 53 10.32 -15.71 1.64
C ASP A 53 10.52 -14.70 2.78
N LYS A 54 10.94 -13.46 2.44
CA LYS A 54 11.11 -12.42 3.45
C LYS A 54 9.75 -11.99 3.99
N LYS A 55 9.69 -11.83 5.31
CA LYS A 55 8.52 -11.35 6.02
C LYS A 55 8.17 -9.92 5.59
N ALA A 56 6.97 -9.74 5.04
CA ALA A 56 6.45 -8.45 4.58
C ALA A 56 5.52 -7.81 5.61
N ILE A 57 4.58 -8.58 6.16
CA ILE A 57 3.58 -8.11 7.13
C ILE A 57 3.47 -9.11 8.26
N LEU A 58 3.44 -8.61 9.49
CA LEU A 58 2.93 -9.30 10.66
C LEU A 58 1.67 -8.56 11.12
N TRP A 59 0.53 -9.23 11.00
CA TRP A 59 -0.75 -8.70 11.44
C TRP A 59 -1.21 -9.43 12.70
N THR A 60 -1.74 -8.69 13.65
CA THR A 60 -2.31 -9.24 14.89
C THR A 60 -3.58 -8.48 15.26
N ASN A 61 -4.48 -9.15 15.98
CA ASN A 61 -5.71 -8.55 16.52
C ASN A 61 -5.75 -8.58 18.04
N ASP A 62 -6.78 -7.95 18.59
CA ASP A 62 -6.97 -7.84 20.06
C ASP A 62 -7.27 -9.21 20.73
N GLN A 63 -7.53 -10.27 19.97
CA GLN A 63 -7.75 -11.65 20.44
C GLN A 63 -6.46 -12.47 20.43
N GLY A 64 -5.33 -11.88 20.05
CA GLY A 64 -4.03 -12.55 19.98
C GLY A 64 -3.86 -13.44 18.73
N LEU A 65 -4.75 -13.32 17.74
CA LEU A 65 -4.56 -13.99 16.46
C LEU A 65 -3.46 -13.27 15.67
N GLU A 66 -2.51 -14.04 15.16
CA GLU A 66 -1.40 -13.53 14.34
C GLU A 66 -1.42 -14.16 12.95
N HIS A 67 -1.24 -13.33 11.93
CA HIS A 67 -1.00 -13.76 10.56
C HIS A 67 0.26 -13.09 10.04
N GLN A 68 1.16 -13.90 9.49
CA GLN A 68 2.38 -13.45 8.88
C GLN A 68 2.31 -13.71 7.38
N TYR A 69 2.67 -12.70 6.59
CA TYR A 69 2.74 -12.79 5.14
C TYR A 69 4.16 -12.51 4.66
N THR A 70 4.65 -13.34 3.76
CA THR A 70 5.87 -13.09 3.00
C THR A 70 5.62 -12.11 1.85
N TYR A 71 6.68 -11.61 1.22
CA TYR A 71 6.52 -10.77 0.03
C TYR A 71 5.90 -11.52 -1.15
N ALA A 72 6.19 -12.81 -1.32
CA ALA A 72 5.55 -13.63 -2.34
C ALA A 72 4.05 -13.75 -2.12
N GLU A 73 3.62 -14.07 -0.89
CA GLU A 73 2.20 -14.13 -0.54
C GLU A 73 1.50 -12.76 -0.65
N LEU A 74 2.18 -11.69 -0.23
CA LEU A 74 1.65 -10.33 -0.37
C LEU A 74 1.43 -9.97 -1.83
N LYS A 75 2.39 -10.30 -2.71
CA LYS A 75 2.25 -10.11 -4.16
C LYS A 75 1.04 -10.88 -4.69
N GLU A 76 0.92 -12.17 -4.38
CA GLU A 76 -0.21 -13.00 -4.81
C GLU A 76 -1.56 -12.39 -4.40
N LYS A 77 -1.69 -12.01 -3.12
CA LYS A 77 -2.92 -11.39 -2.59
C LYS A 77 -3.23 -10.07 -3.26
N THR A 78 -2.23 -9.23 -3.47
CA THR A 78 -2.43 -7.91 -4.10
C THR A 78 -2.72 -8.01 -5.58
N ASP A 79 -2.15 -8.99 -6.31
CA ASP A 79 -2.47 -9.25 -7.72
C ASP A 79 -3.92 -9.74 -7.88
N ALA A 80 -4.34 -10.70 -7.03
CA ALA A 80 -5.72 -11.18 -7.03
C ALA A 80 -6.72 -10.07 -6.69
N THR A 81 -6.40 -9.21 -5.70
CA THR A 81 -7.23 -8.07 -5.32
C THR A 81 -7.28 -7.02 -6.43
N ALA A 82 -6.17 -6.76 -7.13
CA ALA A 82 -6.14 -5.85 -8.28
C ALA A 82 -7.01 -6.37 -9.43
N ALA A 83 -6.90 -7.66 -9.77
CA ALA A 83 -7.75 -8.29 -10.78
C ALA A 83 -9.24 -8.21 -10.41
N TYR A 84 -9.58 -8.40 -9.14
CA TYR A 84 -10.96 -8.25 -8.65
C TYR A 84 -11.46 -6.81 -8.81
N PHE A 85 -10.71 -5.80 -8.38
CA PHE A 85 -11.10 -4.39 -8.53
C PHE A 85 -11.21 -4.01 -10.01
N GLN A 86 -10.30 -4.49 -10.86
CA GLN A 86 -10.37 -4.28 -12.30
C GLN A 86 -11.64 -4.89 -12.90
N SER A 87 -12.07 -6.08 -12.46
CA SER A 87 -13.31 -6.71 -12.89
C SER A 87 -14.56 -5.91 -12.50
N LEU A 88 -14.48 -5.10 -11.45
CA LEU A 88 -15.51 -4.15 -11.02
C LEU A 88 -15.42 -2.78 -11.72
N GLY A 89 -14.51 -2.65 -12.69
CA GLY A 89 -14.35 -1.45 -13.50
C GLY A 89 -13.49 -0.36 -12.87
N ILE A 90 -12.67 -0.69 -11.86
CA ILE A 90 -11.71 0.25 -11.27
C ILE A 90 -10.43 0.24 -12.09
N GLY A 91 -9.91 1.43 -12.39
CA GLY A 91 -8.70 1.64 -13.17
C GLY A 91 -7.95 2.92 -12.77
N LYS A 92 -7.00 3.31 -13.61
CA LYS A 92 -6.14 4.48 -13.36
C LYS A 92 -6.96 5.77 -13.17
N GLY A 93 -6.69 6.47 -12.09
CA GLY A 93 -7.33 7.74 -11.74
C GLY A 93 -8.67 7.62 -11.02
N ASP A 94 -9.26 6.41 -10.92
CA ASP A 94 -10.49 6.20 -10.17
C ASP A 94 -10.26 6.39 -8.67
N MET A 95 -11.19 7.08 -8.00
CA MET A 95 -11.14 7.33 -6.55
C MET A 95 -11.80 6.19 -5.78
N VAL A 96 -11.05 5.57 -4.85
CA VAL A 96 -11.57 4.46 -4.03
C VAL A 96 -11.34 4.75 -2.55
N MET A 97 -12.43 4.79 -1.77
CA MET A 97 -12.36 4.97 -0.32
C MET A 97 -12.22 3.63 0.40
N LEU A 98 -11.27 3.53 1.34
CA LEU A 98 -11.08 2.35 2.19
C LEU A 98 -11.48 2.66 3.63
N ILE A 99 -12.50 1.94 4.15
CA ILE A 99 -12.97 2.01 5.54
C ILE A 99 -12.82 0.63 6.17
N LEU A 100 -11.59 0.21 6.46
CA LEU A 100 -11.26 -1.18 6.83
C LEU A 100 -10.65 -1.32 8.23
N LYS A 101 -10.66 -0.26 9.05
CA LYS A 101 -10.03 -0.31 10.39
C LYS A 101 -8.60 -0.84 10.32
N ARG A 102 -8.28 -1.82 11.20
CA ARG A 102 -6.99 -2.52 11.26
C ARG A 102 -7.02 -3.90 10.60
N ARG A 103 -7.90 -4.11 9.62
CA ARG A 103 -8.00 -5.37 8.89
C ARG A 103 -6.82 -5.54 7.94
N ILE A 104 -6.39 -6.78 7.75
CA ILE A 104 -5.29 -7.10 6.83
C ILE A 104 -5.65 -6.77 5.38
N GLU A 105 -6.92 -6.86 5.02
CA GLU A 105 -7.45 -6.53 3.70
C GLU A 105 -7.20 -5.06 3.30
N PHE A 106 -6.96 -4.18 4.27
CA PHE A 106 -6.54 -2.80 4.00
C PHE A 106 -5.23 -2.77 3.19
N TRP A 107 -4.24 -3.57 3.60
CA TRP A 107 -2.94 -3.62 2.94
C TRP A 107 -3.02 -4.26 1.56
N PHE A 108 -3.83 -5.30 1.39
CA PHE A 108 -4.07 -5.90 0.08
C PHE A 108 -4.75 -4.91 -0.86
N SER A 109 -5.78 -4.21 -0.36
CA SER A 109 -6.53 -3.24 -1.15
C SER A 109 -5.70 -2.02 -1.55
N ILE A 110 -4.94 -1.42 -0.63
CA ILE A 110 -4.16 -0.21 -0.93
C ILE A 110 -3.06 -0.50 -1.96
N ILE A 111 -2.34 -1.62 -1.85
CA ILE A 111 -1.30 -2.00 -2.79
C ILE A 111 -1.92 -2.37 -4.16
N ALA A 112 -3.03 -3.11 -4.16
CA ALA A 112 -3.76 -3.44 -5.39
C ALA A 112 -4.21 -2.19 -6.15
N LEU A 113 -4.74 -1.20 -5.45
CA LEU A 113 -5.15 0.08 -6.04
C LEU A 113 -3.95 0.88 -6.58
N HIS A 114 -2.80 0.84 -5.89
CA HIS A 114 -1.56 1.41 -6.43
C HIS A 114 -1.16 0.72 -7.74
N LYS A 115 -1.23 -0.62 -7.83
CA LYS A 115 -0.94 -1.37 -9.08
C LYS A 115 -1.84 -0.92 -10.22
N LEU A 116 -3.12 -0.65 -9.95
CA LEU A 116 -4.08 -0.16 -10.95
C LEU A 116 -3.90 1.33 -11.30
N GLY A 117 -3.07 2.06 -10.55
CA GLY A 117 -2.95 3.52 -10.68
C GLY A 117 -4.19 4.27 -10.21
N ALA A 118 -5.03 3.64 -9.40
CA ALA A 118 -6.17 4.27 -8.75
C ALA A 118 -5.75 5.14 -7.57
N VAL A 119 -6.58 6.10 -7.20
CA VAL A 119 -6.36 6.99 -6.06
C VAL A 119 -7.03 6.40 -4.83
N VAL A 120 -6.24 6.15 -3.81
CA VAL A 120 -6.73 5.58 -2.54
C VAL A 120 -7.06 6.69 -1.56
N ILE A 121 -8.23 6.62 -0.94
CA ILE A 121 -8.69 7.54 0.10
C ILE A 121 -8.89 6.74 1.40
N PRO A 122 -7.86 6.57 2.23
CA PRO A 122 -8.02 5.91 3.53
C PRO A 122 -8.94 6.74 4.44
N ALA A 123 -9.89 6.07 5.07
CA ALA A 123 -10.85 6.74 5.92
C ALA A 123 -11.10 5.96 7.21
N THR A 124 -11.39 6.69 8.29
CA THR A 124 -11.72 6.10 9.57
C THR A 124 -13.16 5.54 9.57
N HIS A 125 -13.37 4.47 10.32
CA HIS A 125 -14.70 3.92 10.59
C HIS A 125 -15.59 4.83 11.47
N LEU A 126 -15.02 5.90 12.02
CA LEU A 126 -15.76 6.88 12.84
C LEU A 126 -16.49 7.95 12.00
N LEU A 127 -16.41 7.88 10.67
CA LEU A 127 -17.11 8.79 9.79
C LEU A 127 -18.63 8.65 9.95
N THR A 128 -19.31 9.79 10.08
CA THR A 128 -20.76 9.83 10.03
C THR A 128 -21.24 9.72 8.57
N LYS A 129 -22.52 9.39 8.39
CA LYS A 129 -23.18 9.40 7.07
C LYS A 129 -22.95 10.72 6.32
N LYS A 130 -23.02 11.86 7.03
CA LYS A 130 -22.76 13.19 6.45
C LYS A 130 -21.33 13.32 5.93
N ASP A 131 -20.35 12.81 6.69
CA ASP A 131 -18.94 12.87 6.31
C ASP A 131 -18.65 12.00 5.07
N ILE A 132 -19.27 10.82 5.00
CA ILE A 132 -19.13 9.91 3.85
C ILE A 132 -19.71 10.56 2.60
N ILE A 133 -20.95 11.07 2.67
CA ILE A 133 -21.61 11.75 1.55
C ILE A 133 -20.76 12.94 1.06
N TYR A 134 -20.27 13.76 1.99
CA TYR A 134 -19.43 14.89 1.65
C TYR A 134 -18.17 14.46 0.88
N ARG A 135 -17.43 13.43 1.38
CA ARG A 135 -16.21 12.93 0.74
C ARG A 135 -16.51 12.31 -0.62
N CYS A 136 -17.57 11.54 -0.73
CA CYS A 136 -17.99 10.96 -2.01
C CYS A 136 -18.21 12.02 -3.07
N ASN A 137 -18.90 13.10 -2.72
CA ASN A 137 -19.17 14.20 -3.66
C ASN A 137 -17.93 15.05 -3.94
N ALA A 138 -17.11 15.32 -2.91
CA ALA A 138 -15.94 16.19 -3.05
C ALA A 138 -14.80 15.58 -3.88
N ALA A 139 -14.67 14.24 -3.82
CA ALA A 139 -13.59 13.51 -4.52
C ALA A 139 -14.12 12.62 -5.65
N ASP A 140 -15.39 12.69 -6.01
CA ASP A 140 -16.02 11.84 -7.04
C ASP A 140 -15.68 10.35 -6.85
N ILE A 141 -15.92 9.86 -5.61
CA ILE A 141 -15.55 8.50 -5.20
C ILE A 141 -16.39 7.49 -5.96
N LYS A 142 -15.71 6.64 -6.73
CA LYS A 142 -16.32 5.61 -7.57
C LYS A 142 -16.68 4.33 -6.78
N MET A 143 -15.89 4.01 -5.74
CA MET A 143 -16.09 2.80 -4.94
C MET A 143 -15.73 3.05 -3.47
N ILE A 144 -16.45 2.38 -2.57
CA ILE A 144 -16.11 2.28 -1.16
C ILE A 144 -15.88 0.81 -0.83
N VAL A 145 -14.74 0.51 -0.22
CA VAL A 145 -14.41 -0.81 0.33
C VAL A 145 -14.51 -0.73 1.85
N CYS A 146 -15.36 -1.52 2.44
CA CYS A 146 -15.63 -1.50 3.88
C CYS A 146 -15.93 -2.91 4.41
N ALA A 147 -15.79 -3.10 5.72
CA ALA A 147 -16.26 -4.31 6.36
C ALA A 147 -17.79 -4.23 6.58
N GLY A 148 -18.50 -5.33 6.34
CA GLY A 148 -19.97 -5.36 6.43
C GLY A 148 -20.54 -5.01 7.81
N GLU A 149 -19.74 -5.17 8.86
CA GLU A 149 -20.10 -4.83 10.25
C GLU A 149 -19.87 -3.35 10.58
N ASP A 150 -19.20 -2.60 9.70
CA ASP A 150 -18.72 -1.25 9.95
C ASP A 150 -19.53 -0.17 9.21
N VAL A 151 -20.49 -0.59 8.40
CA VAL A 151 -21.30 0.31 7.58
C VAL A 151 -22.77 0.18 7.99
N ILE A 152 -23.21 1.07 8.83
CA ILE A 152 -24.61 1.30 9.15
C ILE A 152 -25.02 2.67 8.61
#